data_ca8817ce7afbb06a04b65580785b1ddf
#
_entry.id   ca8817ce7afbb06a04b65580785b1ddf
#
_cell.length_a   1.000
_cell.length_b   1.000
_cell.length_c   1.000
_cell.angle_alpha   90.00
_cell.angle_beta   90.00
_cell.angle_gamma   90.00
#
_symmetry.space_group_name_H-M   'P 1'
#
loop_
_entity.id
_entity.type
_entity.pdbx_description
1 polymer ?
#
loop_
_entity_poly.entity_id
_entity_poly.type
_entity_poly.pdbx_seq_one_letter_code
_entity_poly.pdbx_strand_id
1 'polypeptide(L)'
;LCAADYLADIGAVPGSGPLRGLAALNDVLYAWRDNAGVTACEIYKSTGAGWVLVPFYKELAFTAGSGTIPAEGATITKGAVSAVVKRVVTQSGSWTAGTAVGRFIIATPTGGSFTAGPFTAGVTATAGGAETAITMIPGGRLDMVVYNFTGLSNRQRIYGADGVNRGFEFDGDVMVPIVTGMALDKPIHCVAHRSHLFFSFAGSIQNSAIADPYQWSAVL
;
A
#
# COMPACT_ATOMS: atom_id res chain seq x y z
N LEU A 1 -1.46 34.58 -2.16
CA LEU A 1 -0.12 34.01 -1.92
C LEU A 1 0.49 33.64 -3.26
N CYS A 2 1.66 34.13 -3.58
CA CYS A 2 2.33 33.72 -4.82
C CYS A 2 3.15 32.44 -4.59
N ALA A 3 3.51 31.74 -5.69
CA ALA A 3 4.25 30.47 -5.61
C ALA A 3 5.59 30.60 -4.87
N ALA A 4 6.19 31.81 -4.86
CA ALA A 4 7.45 32.06 -4.17
C ALA A 4 7.29 32.05 -2.64
N ASP A 5 6.18 32.56 -2.10
CA ASP A 5 5.90 32.57 -0.68
C ASP A 5 5.64 31.13 -0.19
N TYR A 6 4.92 30.34 -0.98
CA TYR A 6 4.67 28.93 -0.68
C TYR A 6 5.95 28.07 -0.69
N LEU A 7 6.86 28.32 -1.62
CA LEU A 7 8.14 27.63 -1.70
C LEU A 7 9.09 28.00 -0.54
N ALA A 8 9.02 29.22 -0.04
CA ALA A 8 9.80 29.64 1.12
C ALA A 8 9.34 28.96 2.42
N ASP A 9 8.04 28.70 2.55
CA ASP A 9 7.45 28.15 3.77
C ASP A 9 7.59 26.62 3.89
N ILE A 10 7.53 25.88 2.77
CA ILE A 10 7.56 24.40 2.82
C ILE A 10 8.98 23.85 2.75
N GLY A 11 9.92 24.55 2.12
CA GLY A 11 11.29 24.10 1.92
C GLY A 11 11.39 22.92 0.93
N ALA A 12 12.61 22.40 0.77
CA ALA A 12 12.89 21.26 -0.10
C ALA A 12 12.50 19.93 0.57
N VAL A 13 12.06 18.96 -0.21
CA VAL A 13 11.87 17.58 0.26
C VAL A 13 13.18 17.07 0.86
N PRO A 14 13.20 16.52 2.08
CA PRO A 14 14.42 16.04 2.73
C PRO A 14 15.17 14.97 1.91
N GLY A 15 16.48 14.89 2.10
CA GLY A 15 17.34 13.94 1.41
C GLY A 15 18.05 14.55 0.20
N SER A 16 18.90 13.78 -0.47
CA SER A 16 19.71 14.20 -1.62
C SER A 16 19.55 13.29 -2.85
N GLY A 17 18.81 12.17 -2.73
CA GLY A 17 18.54 11.28 -3.85
C GLY A 17 17.56 11.90 -4.86
N PRO A 18 17.37 11.27 -6.03
CA PRO A 18 16.43 11.73 -7.04
C PRO A 18 14.97 11.75 -6.56
N LEU A 19 14.23 12.79 -6.94
CA LEU A 19 12.78 12.84 -6.80
C LEU A 19 12.15 11.98 -7.91
N ARG A 20 11.29 11.03 -7.54
CA ARG A 20 10.69 10.04 -8.45
C ARG A 20 9.27 10.39 -8.86
N GLY A 21 8.54 11.10 -8.02
CA GLY A 21 7.18 11.52 -8.29
C GLY A 21 6.62 12.46 -7.25
N LEU A 22 5.55 13.15 -7.62
CA LEU A 22 4.76 14.03 -6.76
C LEU A 22 3.28 13.75 -7.01
N ALA A 23 2.49 13.71 -5.97
CA ALA A 23 1.03 13.62 -6.07
C ALA A 23 0.36 14.40 -4.94
N ALA A 24 -0.82 14.94 -5.22
CA ALA A 24 -1.67 15.57 -4.22
C ALA A 24 -2.83 14.63 -3.85
N LEU A 25 -3.13 14.53 -2.57
CA LEU A 25 -4.28 13.79 -2.04
C LEU A 25 -4.87 14.56 -0.86
N ASN A 26 -6.16 14.91 -0.93
CA ASN A 26 -6.87 15.62 0.12
C ASN A 26 -6.11 16.87 0.61
N ASP A 27 -5.71 17.73 -0.32
CA ASP A 27 -4.96 18.98 -0.09
C ASP A 27 -3.57 18.82 0.54
N VAL A 28 -3.04 17.60 0.60
CA VAL A 28 -1.68 17.30 1.06
C VAL A 28 -0.84 16.87 -0.15
N LEU A 29 0.36 17.43 -0.27
CA LEU A 29 1.32 17.05 -1.29
C LEU A 29 2.22 15.93 -0.75
N TYR A 30 2.40 14.90 -1.54
CA TYR A 30 3.28 13.76 -1.27
C TYR A 30 4.39 13.68 -2.29
N ALA A 31 5.60 13.37 -1.83
CA ALA A 31 6.79 13.26 -2.65
C ALA A 31 7.45 11.90 -2.44
N TRP A 32 7.72 11.20 -3.53
CA TRP A 32 8.54 9.98 -3.55
C TRP A 32 9.97 10.36 -3.91
N ARG A 33 10.90 10.06 -3.04
CA ARG A 33 12.30 10.41 -3.21
C ARG A 33 13.22 9.26 -2.81
N ASP A 34 14.22 8.97 -3.61
CA ASP A 34 15.27 8.05 -3.19
C ASP A 34 16.07 8.66 -2.04
N ASN A 35 16.43 7.85 -1.06
CA ASN A 35 17.30 8.29 0.03
C ASN A 35 18.71 8.62 -0.49
N ALA A 36 19.53 9.25 0.35
CA ALA A 36 20.87 9.70 -0.03
C ALA A 36 21.79 8.57 -0.51
N GLY A 37 21.63 7.37 0.05
CA GLY A 37 22.40 6.18 -0.33
C GLY A 37 21.86 5.46 -1.57
N VAL A 38 20.73 5.90 -2.14
CA VAL A 38 20.02 5.24 -3.24
C VAL A 38 19.77 3.75 -2.92
N THR A 39 19.40 3.47 -1.69
CA THR A 39 19.09 2.12 -1.19
C THR A 39 17.59 1.87 -1.00
N ALA A 40 16.79 2.93 -0.89
CA ALA A 40 15.35 2.90 -0.76
C ALA A 40 14.71 4.15 -1.38
N CYS A 41 13.47 4.02 -1.84
CA CYS A 41 12.58 5.14 -2.13
C CYS A 41 11.71 5.40 -0.92
N GLU A 42 11.62 6.64 -0.47
CA GLU A 42 10.88 7.10 0.71
C GLU A 42 9.73 8.00 0.30
N ILE A 43 8.65 8.03 1.09
CA ILE A 43 7.51 8.92 0.88
C ILE A 43 7.56 10.03 1.92
N TYR A 44 7.44 11.26 1.48
CA TYR A 44 7.33 12.43 2.34
C TYR A 44 5.98 13.11 2.12
N LYS A 45 5.34 13.56 3.19
CA LYS A 45 4.14 14.40 3.13
C LYS A 45 4.44 15.83 3.56
N SER A 46 3.83 16.77 2.85
CA SER A 46 3.90 18.19 3.20
C SER A 46 3.05 18.50 4.45
N THR A 47 3.55 19.37 5.28
CA THR A 47 2.85 19.94 6.45
C THR A 47 3.12 21.44 6.49
N GLY A 48 2.39 22.17 7.33
CA GLY A 48 2.67 23.61 7.55
C GLY A 48 4.05 23.91 8.13
N ALA A 49 4.76 22.88 8.64
CA ALA A 49 6.12 22.99 9.18
C ALA A 49 7.20 22.38 8.26
N GLY A 50 6.84 21.98 7.04
CA GLY A 50 7.73 21.34 6.08
C GLY A 50 7.32 19.90 5.76
N TRP A 51 8.30 19.03 5.49
CA TRP A 51 8.07 17.65 5.08
C TRP A 51 8.27 16.66 6.22
N VAL A 52 7.41 15.66 6.30
CA VAL A 52 7.48 14.56 7.28
C VAL A 52 7.56 13.24 6.53
N LEU A 53 8.47 12.36 6.94
CA LEU A 53 8.59 11.01 6.43
C LEU A 53 7.33 10.19 6.76
N VAL A 54 6.76 9.51 5.77
CA VAL A 54 5.68 8.54 5.96
C VAL A 54 6.31 7.17 6.21
N PRO A 55 6.07 6.54 7.35
CA PRO A 55 6.64 5.23 7.65
C PRO A 55 5.98 4.14 6.80
N PHE A 56 6.76 3.17 6.35
CA PHE A 56 6.21 1.94 5.81
C PHE A 56 5.90 0.95 6.94
N TYR A 57 4.80 0.24 6.75
CA TYR A 57 4.33 -0.82 7.65
C TYR A 57 4.86 -2.19 7.23
N LYS A 58 4.29 -3.25 7.80
CA LYS A 58 4.64 -4.63 7.46
C LYS A 58 3.43 -5.34 6.86
N GLU A 59 3.67 -6.31 5.98
CA GLU A 59 2.62 -7.19 5.48
C GLU A 59 2.70 -8.58 6.13
N LEU A 60 1.54 -9.11 6.49
CA LEU A 60 1.36 -10.43 7.09
C LEU A 60 0.32 -11.20 6.29
N ALA A 61 0.74 -12.24 5.60
CA ALA A 61 -0.18 -13.10 4.84
C ALA A 61 -1.14 -13.84 5.77
N PHE A 62 -2.38 -14.02 5.32
CA PHE A 62 -3.37 -14.84 6.00
C PHE A 62 -4.15 -15.73 5.02
N THR A 63 -4.70 -16.82 5.55
CA THR A 63 -5.63 -17.73 4.89
C THR A 63 -6.81 -18.02 5.82
N ALA A 64 -7.84 -18.66 5.28
CA ALA A 64 -9.03 -19.08 6.04
C ALA A 64 -9.67 -17.95 6.86
N GLY A 65 -9.63 -16.72 6.34
CA GLY A 65 -10.29 -15.58 6.98
C GLY A 65 -11.79 -15.79 6.99
N SER A 66 -12.41 -15.67 8.19
CA SER A 66 -13.83 -15.90 8.36
C SER A 66 -14.49 -14.92 9.36
N GLY A 67 -15.80 -14.74 9.21
CA GLY A 67 -16.59 -13.86 10.07
C GLY A 67 -16.35 -12.38 9.78
N THR A 68 -16.17 -11.58 10.82
CA THR A 68 -16.01 -10.13 10.70
C THR A 68 -14.58 -9.77 10.28
N ILE A 69 -14.46 -8.95 9.24
CA ILE A 69 -13.18 -8.37 8.83
C ILE A 69 -12.68 -7.43 9.93
N PRO A 70 -11.43 -7.56 10.40
CA PRO A 70 -10.90 -6.63 11.39
C PRO A 70 -10.94 -5.20 10.88
N ALA A 71 -11.41 -4.27 11.69
CA ALA A 71 -11.37 -2.86 11.37
C ALA A 71 -9.92 -2.33 11.36
N GLU A 72 -9.66 -1.28 10.59
CA GLU A 72 -8.43 -0.52 10.71
C GLU A 72 -8.30 0.03 12.14
N GLY A 73 -7.13 -0.10 12.75
CA GLY A 73 -6.90 0.21 14.17
C GLY A 73 -7.16 -0.96 15.14
N ALA A 74 -7.81 -2.04 14.72
CA ALA A 74 -8.00 -3.23 15.56
C ALA A 74 -6.67 -3.94 15.82
N THR A 75 -6.57 -4.61 16.95
CA THR A 75 -5.39 -5.43 17.30
C THR A 75 -5.68 -6.90 17.00
N ILE A 76 -4.76 -7.54 16.27
CA ILE A 76 -4.74 -8.98 16.06
C ILE A 76 -3.63 -9.61 16.91
N THR A 77 -3.89 -10.80 17.45
CA THR A 77 -2.96 -11.45 18.41
C THR A 77 -2.78 -12.91 18.06
N LYS A 78 -1.55 -13.41 18.23
CA LYS A 78 -1.21 -14.83 18.17
C LYS A 78 -0.23 -15.16 19.29
N GLY A 79 -0.68 -15.86 20.30
CA GLY A 79 0.12 -16.10 21.51
C GLY A 79 0.51 -14.80 22.21
N ALA A 80 1.80 -14.56 22.38
CA ALA A 80 2.33 -13.33 22.96
C ALA A 80 2.55 -12.17 21.93
N VAL A 81 2.39 -12.46 20.65
CA VAL A 81 2.64 -11.48 19.57
C VAL A 81 1.36 -10.78 19.20
N SER A 82 1.40 -9.47 19.13
CA SER A 82 0.26 -8.65 18.70
C SER A 82 0.68 -7.51 17.77
N ALA A 83 -0.25 -7.08 16.92
CA ALA A 83 -0.05 -5.93 16.04
C ALA A 83 -1.36 -5.21 15.75
N VAL A 84 -1.28 -3.91 15.49
CA VAL A 84 -2.40 -3.08 15.03
C VAL A 84 -2.56 -3.23 13.53
N VAL A 85 -3.77 -3.55 13.07
CA VAL A 85 -4.14 -3.63 11.67
C VAL A 85 -4.25 -2.22 11.09
N LYS A 86 -3.53 -1.96 10.01
CA LYS A 86 -3.59 -0.70 9.25
C LYS A 86 -4.46 -0.82 8.01
N ARG A 87 -4.46 -2.00 7.38
CA ARG A 87 -5.31 -2.33 6.23
C ARG A 87 -5.53 -3.84 6.15
N VAL A 88 -6.70 -4.24 5.69
CA VAL A 88 -7.00 -5.62 5.30
C VAL A 88 -7.11 -5.67 3.79
N VAL A 89 -6.32 -6.52 3.17
CA VAL A 89 -6.30 -6.77 1.72
C VAL A 89 -6.80 -8.18 1.48
N THR A 90 -8.02 -8.32 0.98
CA THR A 90 -8.56 -9.62 0.56
C THR A 90 -8.25 -9.81 -0.92
N GLN A 91 -7.46 -10.82 -1.26
CA GLN A 91 -7.04 -11.11 -2.63
C GLN A 91 -7.93 -12.15 -3.31
N SER A 92 -8.48 -13.07 -2.53
CA SER A 92 -9.41 -14.09 -3.03
C SER A 92 -10.27 -14.66 -1.91
N GLY A 93 -11.27 -15.44 -2.27
CA GLY A 93 -12.20 -16.06 -1.32
C GLY A 93 -13.18 -15.07 -0.70
N SER A 94 -13.81 -15.47 0.39
CA SER A 94 -14.84 -14.70 1.07
C SER A 94 -14.74 -14.87 2.57
N TRP A 95 -14.84 -13.78 3.31
CA TRP A 95 -14.91 -13.78 4.79
C TRP A 95 -16.18 -14.47 5.29
N THR A 96 -17.31 -14.26 4.63
CA THR A 96 -18.57 -14.93 4.97
C THR A 96 -18.50 -16.43 4.79
N ALA A 97 -17.80 -16.90 3.75
CA ALA A 97 -17.61 -18.33 3.49
C ALA A 97 -16.45 -18.97 4.26
N GLY A 98 -15.66 -18.18 5.00
CA GLY A 98 -14.49 -18.69 5.73
C GLY A 98 -13.31 -19.07 4.83
N THR A 99 -13.26 -18.53 3.62
CA THR A 99 -12.26 -18.89 2.60
C THR A 99 -11.38 -17.70 2.21
N ALA A 100 -11.50 -16.56 2.90
CA ALA A 100 -10.74 -15.36 2.55
C ALA A 100 -9.23 -15.61 2.67
N VAL A 101 -8.50 -15.20 1.64
CA VAL A 101 -7.05 -15.23 1.56
C VAL A 101 -6.55 -13.83 1.22
N GLY A 102 -5.48 -13.41 1.87
CA GLY A 102 -4.95 -12.07 1.62
C GLY A 102 -3.82 -11.70 2.54
N ARG A 103 -3.74 -10.41 2.87
CA ARG A 103 -2.68 -9.84 3.70
C ARG A 103 -3.27 -8.79 4.64
N PHE A 104 -2.76 -8.77 5.86
CA PHE A 104 -2.89 -7.63 6.75
C PHE A 104 -1.69 -6.70 6.54
N ILE A 105 -1.93 -5.42 6.39
CA ILE A 105 -0.90 -4.40 6.59
C ILE A 105 -0.97 -4.04 8.07
N ILE A 106 0.12 -4.19 8.77
CA ILE A 106 0.19 -4.08 10.24
C ILE A 106 1.31 -3.16 10.69
N ALA A 107 1.12 -2.51 11.81
CA ALA A 107 2.20 -1.87 12.53
C ALA A 107 3.26 -2.91 12.96
N THR A 108 4.46 -2.45 13.30
CA THR A 108 5.49 -3.34 13.85
C THR A 108 4.92 -4.12 15.03
N PRO A 109 4.97 -5.47 15.00
CA PRO A 109 4.46 -6.29 16.09
C PRO A 109 5.19 -6.05 17.40
N THR A 110 4.48 -6.28 18.49
CA THR A 110 5.03 -6.36 19.84
C THR A 110 5.07 -7.81 20.30
N GLY A 111 6.01 -8.18 21.16
CA GLY A 111 6.16 -9.56 21.66
C GLY A 111 6.89 -10.50 20.71
N GLY A 112 7.47 -10.00 19.61
CA GLY A 112 8.22 -10.79 18.63
C GLY A 112 7.61 -10.75 17.23
N SER A 113 7.97 -11.72 16.38
CA SER A 113 7.39 -11.90 15.05
C SER A 113 6.29 -12.96 15.05
N PHE A 114 5.32 -12.81 14.16
CA PHE A 114 4.29 -13.82 13.94
C PHE A 114 4.91 -15.13 13.41
N THR A 115 4.22 -16.22 13.64
CA THR A 115 4.54 -17.55 13.09
C THR A 115 3.32 -18.08 12.34
N ALA A 116 3.47 -19.11 11.51
CA ALA A 116 2.33 -19.76 10.87
C ALA A 116 1.36 -20.35 11.91
N GLY A 117 0.07 -20.31 11.59
CA GLY A 117 -1.01 -20.88 12.40
C GLY A 117 -2.11 -19.89 12.80
N PRO A 118 -3.17 -20.36 13.48
CA PRO A 118 -4.34 -19.55 13.76
C PRO A 118 -4.03 -18.36 14.70
N PHE A 119 -4.70 -17.24 14.46
CA PHE A 119 -4.72 -16.15 15.44
C PHE A 119 -5.50 -16.56 16.69
N THR A 120 -5.12 -16.00 17.83
CA THR A 120 -5.75 -16.30 19.13
C THR A 120 -6.79 -15.25 19.52
N ALA A 121 -6.71 -14.05 18.97
CA ALA A 121 -7.68 -12.97 19.17
C ALA A 121 -7.65 -11.93 18.05
N GLY A 122 -8.73 -11.16 17.95
CA GLY A 122 -8.88 -10.02 17.03
C GLY A 122 -9.32 -10.39 15.62
N VAL A 123 -9.11 -11.62 15.19
CA VAL A 123 -9.55 -12.12 13.88
C VAL A 123 -9.63 -13.64 13.86
N THR A 124 -10.59 -14.17 13.11
CA THR A 124 -10.64 -15.61 12.79
C THR A 124 -9.98 -15.83 11.44
N ALA A 125 -8.70 -16.19 11.45
CA ALA A 125 -7.88 -16.46 10.29
C ALA A 125 -6.63 -17.24 10.70
N THR A 126 -5.85 -17.69 9.71
CA THR A 126 -4.57 -18.39 9.91
C THR A 126 -3.45 -17.51 9.34
N ALA A 127 -2.48 -17.14 10.16
CA ALA A 127 -1.27 -16.44 9.72
C ALA A 127 -0.41 -17.37 8.85
N GLY A 128 0.11 -16.86 7.75
CA GLY A 128 0.96 -17.62 6.80
C GLY A 128 2.40 -17.78 7.26
N GLY A 129 2.86 -17.01 8.24
CA GLY A 129 4.25 -17.02 8.72
C GLY A 129 4.61 -15.70 9.39
N ALA A 130 5.90 -15.34 9.34
CA ALA A 130 6.39 -14.05 9.81
C ALA A 130 5.92 -12.93 8.87
N GLU A 131 5.73 -11.76 9.45
CA GLU A 131 5.48 -10.55 8.69
C GLU A 131 6.74 -10.11 7.93
N THR A 132 6.54 -9.46 6.78
CA THR A 132 7.62 -8.89 5.96
C THR A 132 7.54 -7.37 5.93
N ALA A 133 8.66 -6.69 5.92
CA ALA A 133 8.69 -5.24 5.78
C ALA A 133 8.23 -4.82 4.37
N ILE A 134 7.36 -3.82 4.30
CA ILE A 134 7.07 -3.14 3.05
C ILE A 134 8.22 -2.17 2.77
N THR A 135 8.78 -2.24 1.57
CA THR A 135 9.86 -1.37 1.11
C THR A 135 9.63 -0.97 -0.34
N MET A 136 10.17 0.17 -0.73
CA MET A 136 10.27 0.57 -2.13
C MET A 136 11.74 0.59 -2.54
N ILE A 137 12.07 -0.17 -3.58
CA ILE A 137 13.40 -0.14 -4.21
C ILE A 137 13.58 1.21 -4.91
N PRO A 138 14.76 1.84 -4.85
CA PRO A 138 15.03 3.10 -5.52
C PRO A 138 15.05 2.93 -7.04
N GLY A 139 14.84 3.99 -7.76
CA GLY A 139 14.78 3.96 -9.23
C GLY A 139 13.36 4.04 -9.75
N GLY A 140 13.20 3.83 -11.06
CA GLY A 140 11.90 3.95 -11.71
C GLY A 140 11.42 5.40 -11.87
N ARG A 141 10.30 5.55 -12.54
CA ARG A 141 9.56 6.80 -12.67
C ARG A 141 8.12 6.52 -12.29
N LEU A 142 7.64 7.19 -11.26
CA LEU A 142 6.27 7.01 -10.79
C LEU A 142 5.26 7.58 -11.79
N ASP A 143 4.34 6.72 -12.19
CA ASP A 143 3.09 7.05 -12.83
C ASP A 143 1.96 6.82 -11.82
N MET A 144 1.11 7.83 -11.59
CA MET A 144 0.16 7.82 -10.49
C MET A 144 -1.20 8.35 -10.91
N VAL A 145 -2.25 7.76 -10.36
CA VAL A 145 -3.64 8.22 -10.51
C VAL A 145 -4.32 8.28 -9.14
N VAL A 146 -5.10 9.34 -8.93
CA VAL A 146 -5.99 9.42 -7.75
C VAL A 146 -7.35 8.90 -8.15
N TYR A 147 -7.85 7.91 -7.43
CA TYR A 147 -9.15 7.31 -7.69
C TYR A 147 -9.84 6.83 -6.41
N ASN A 148 -11.16 6.67 -6.48
CA ASN A 148 -12.00 6.17 -5.38
C ASN A 148 -12.79 4.95 -5.86
N PHE A 149 -12.29 3.75 -5.58
CA PHE A 149 -12.96 2.50 -5.94
C PHE A 149 -14.20 2.20 -5.11
N THR A 150 -14.29 2.75 -3.91
CA THR A 150 -15.41 2.48 -2.99
C THR A 150 -16.64 3.34 -3.25
N GLY A 151 -16.48 4.46 -3.95
CA GLY A 151 -17.53 5.47 -4.13
C GLY A 151 -17.90 6.22 -2.85
N LEU A 152 -17.33 5.87 -1.70
CA LEU A 152 -17.59 6.56 -0.43
C LEU A 152 -16.82 7.88 -0.35
N SER A 153 -17.39 8.90 0.27
CA SER A 153 -16.71 10.17 0.51
C SER A 153 -15.42 9.97 1.32
N ASN A 154 -14.40 10.78 1.03
CA ASN A 154 -13.09 10.74 1.70
C ASN A 154 -12.33 9.39 1.58
N ARG A 155 -12.63 8.60 0.54
CA ARG A 155 -11.95 7.33 0.25
C ARG A 155 -11.12 7.39 -1.04
N GLN A 156 -10.69 8.59 -1.43
CA GLN A 156 -9.71 8.74 -2.50
C GLN A 156 -8.36 8.14 -2.08
N ARG A 157 -7.68 7.53 -3.04
CA ARG A 157 -6.36 6.89 -2.87
C ARG A 157 -5.48 7.25 -4.06
N ILE A 158 -4.18 7.31 -3.84
CA ILE A 158 -3.18 7.33 -4.91
C ILE A 158 -2.87 5.88 -5.26
N TYR A 159 -2.99 5.54 -6.54
CA TYR A 159 -2.50 4.29 -7.12
C TYR A 159 -1.30 4.61 -7.96
N GLY A 160 -0.25 3.78 -7.89
CA GLY A 160 0.99 4.07 -8.57
C GLY A 160 1.71 2.84 -9.10
N ALA A 161 2.57 3.08 -10.10
CA ALA A 161 3.45 2.11 -10.74
C ALA A 161 4.76 2.82 -11.13
N ASP A 162 5.90 2.12 -11.14
CA ASP A 162 7.19 2.73 -11.42
C ASP A 162 8.15 1.86 -12.26
N GLY A 163 7.74 0.65 -12.63
CA GLY A 163 8.53 -0.29 -13.40
C GLY A 163 9.60 -1.07 -12.61
N VAL A 164 9.83 -0.74 -11.33
CA VAL A 164 10.84 -1.42 -10.49
C VAL A 164 10.23 -2.05 -9.24
N ASN A 165 9.15 -1.49 -8.73
CA ASN A 165 8.38 -2.00 -7.60
C ASN A 165 7.06 -2.61 -8.06
N ARG A 166 6.37 -3.32 -7.17
CA ARG A 166 4.96 -3.64 -7.35
C ARG A 166 4.15 -2.36 -7.47
N GLY A 167 3.04 -2.41 -8.18
CA GLY A 167 2.03 -1.37 -8.09
C GLY A 167 1.55 -1.21 -6.65
N PHE A 168 1.06 -0.05 -6.30
CA PHE A 168 0.66 0.24 -4.93
C PHE A 168 -0.62 1.08 -4.84
N GLU A 169 -1.28 1.00 -3.69
CA GLU A 169 -2.24 1.96 -3.17
C GLU A 169 -1.62 2.75 -2.04
N PHE A 170 -1.94 4.03 -1.95
CA PHE A 170 -1.53 4.90 -0.84
C PHE A 170 -2.67 5.83 -0.43
N ASP A 171 -2.96 5.91 0.87
CA ASP A 171 -4.07 6.72 1.41
C ASP A 171 -3.62 8.00 2.15
N GLY A 172 -2.32 8.24 2.18
CA GLY A 172 -1.71 9.36 2.91
C GLY A 172 -1.00 8.93 4.20
N ASP A 173 -1.24 7.69 4.68
CA ASP A 173 -0.55 7.07 5.84
C ASP A 173 -0.07 5.65 5.51
N VAL A 174 -0.90 4.87 4.84
CA VAL A 174 -0.65 3.44 4.59
C VAL A 174 -0.34 3.20 3.12
N MET A 175 0.84 2.66 2.86
CA MET A 175 1.24 2.15 1.54
C MET A 175 0.97 0.65 1.48
N VAL A 176 0.20 0.24 0.48
CA VAL A 176 -0.23 -1.14 0.27
C VAL A 176 0.28 -1.63 -1.08
N PRO A 177 1.27 -2.52 -1.13
CA PRO A 177 1.69 -3.13 -2.39
C PRO A 177 0.53 -3.95 -3.00
N ILE A 178 0.32 -3.83 -4.30
CA ILE A 178 -0.67 -4.61 -5.04
C ILE A 178 0.02 -5.82 -5.64
N VAL A 179 -0.58 -7.01 -5.48
CA VAL A 179 -0.12 -8.27 -6.05
C VAL A 179 -1.05 -8.63 -7.17
N THR A 180 -0.56 -8.62 -8.41
CA THR A 180 -1.37 -8.90 -9.61
C THR A 180 -1.31 -10.36 -10.04
N GLY A 181 -0.33 -11.12 -9.55
CA GLY A 181 -0.06 -12.50 -9.98
C GLY A 181 0.84 -12.62 -11.21
N MET A 182 1.27 -11.49 -11.78
CA MET A 182 2.26 -11.50 -12.87
C MET A 182 3.61 -12.04 -12.39
N ALA A 183 4.29 -12.81 -13.23
CA ALA A 183 5.62 -13.37 -12.92
C ALA A 183 6.65 -12.28 -12.63
N LEU A 184 6.60 -11.17 -13.38
CA LEU A 184 7.33 -9.93 -13.12
C LEU A 184 6.31 -8.86 -12.72
N ASP A 185 5.95 -8.83 -11.44
CA ASP A 185 4.92 -7.94 -10.89
C ASP A 185 5.47 -6.52 -10.66
N LYS A 186 5.89 -5.89 -11.76
CA LYS A 186 6.51 -4.56 -11.82
C LYS A 186 5.86 -3.73 -12.92
N PRO A 187 4.65 -3.21 -12.68
CA PRO A 187 3.97 -2.40 -13.66
C PRO A 187 4.67 -1.08 -13.89
N ILE A 188 4.60 -0.59 -15.14
CA ILE A 188 5.26 0.64 -15.59
C ILE A 188 4.30 1.83 -15.53
N HIS A 189 3.03 1.61 -15.89
CA HIS A 189 2.00 2.64 -15.91
C HIS A 189 0.74 2.16 -15.22
N CYS A 190 -0.03 3.12 -14.70
CA CYS A 190 -1.33 2.86 -14.09
C CYS A 190 -2.38 3.85 -14.59
N VAL A 191 -3.62 3.37 -14.71
CA VAL A 191 -4.78 4.21 -14.97
C VAL A 191 -6.02 3.58 -14.33
N ALA A 192 -6.94 4.40 -13.83
CA ALA A 192 -8.24 3.96 -13.36
C ALA A 192 -9.30 4.30 -14.41
N HIS A 193 -10.10 3.33 -14.82
CA HIS A 193 -11.19 3.52 -15.74
C HIS A 193 -12.36 2.57 -15.43
N ARG A 194 -13.58 3.09 -15.41
CA ARG A 194 -14.82 2.33 -15.15
C ARG A 194 -14.71 1.39 -13.95
N SER A 195 -14.17 1.91 -12.83
CA SER A 195 -13.97 1.17 -11.58
C SER A 195 -13.02 -0.03 -11.69
N HIS A 196 -12.14 -0.07 -12.69
CA HIS A 196 -11.00 -0.97 -12.75
C HIS A 196 -9.70 -0.19 -12.61
N LEU A 197 -8.73 -0.77 -11.95
CA LEU A 197 -7.35 -0.34 -12.01
C LEU A 197 -6.64 -1.12 -13.12
N PHE A 198 -6.02 -0.43 -14.04
CA PHE A 198 -5.22 -1.02 -15.11
C PHE A 198 -3.74 -0.79 -14.83
N PHE A 199 -2.95 -1.82 -14.99
CA PHE A 199 -1.51 -1.75 -15.00
C PHE A 199 -0.95 -2.21 -16.36
N SER A 200 0.02 -1.45 -16.89
CA SER A 200 0.80 -1.90 -18.04
C SER A 200 2.11 -2.53 -17.58
N PHE A 201 2.43 -3.65 -18.17
CA PHE A 201 3.70 -4.37 -18.03
C PHE A 201 4.45 -4.31 -19.37
N ALA A 202 5.69 -4.79 -19.41
CA ALA A 202 6.51 -4.71 -20.63
C ALA A 202 5.86 -5.34 -21.88
N GLY A 203 4.98 -6.32 -21.72
CA GLY A 203 4.34 -7.03 -22.84
C GLY A 203 2.82 -7.16 -22.74
N SER A 204 2.17 -6.58 -21.72
CA SER A 204 0.73 -6.74 -21.52
C SER A 204 0.10 -5.61 -20.72
N ILE A 205 -1.23 -5.51 -20.78
CA ILE A 205 -2.04 -4.67 -19.91
C ILE A 205 -2.96 -5.61 -19.14
N GLN A 206 -3.00 -5.43 -17.81
CA GLN A 206 -3.85 -6.19 -16.91
C GLN A 206 -4.77 -5.25 -16.15
N ASN A 207 -5.91 -5.76 -15.70
CA ASN A 207 -6.85 -4.98 -14.90
C ASN A 207 -7.34 -5.74 -13.66
N SER A 208 -7.68 -4.97 -12.63
CA SER A 208 -8.31 -5.46 -11.43
C SER A 208 -9.78 -5.85 -11.65
N ALA A 209 -10.39 -6.51 -10.68
CA ALA A 209 -11.84 -6.65 -10.61
C ALA A 209 -12.53 -5.28 -10.47
N ILE A 210 -13.83 -5.22 -10.78
CA ILE A 210 -14.63 -4.00 -10.64
C ILE A 210 -14.65 -3.59 -9.16
N ALA A 211 -14.37 -2.33 -8.90
CA ALA A 211 -14.39 -1.70 -7.57
C ALA A 211 -13.44 -2.35 -6.53
N ASP A 212 -12.55 -3.24 -6.96
CA ASP A 212 -11.57 -3.89 -6.09
C ASP A 212 -10.18 -3.88 -6.71
N PRO A 213 -9.27 -3.01 -6.26
CA PRO A 213 -7.93 -2.90 -6.82
C PRO A 213 -6.98 -4.03 -6.38
N TYR A 214 -7.43 -4.94 -5.53
CA TYR A 214 -6.61 -6.03 -4.99
C TYR A 214 -6.90 -7.40 -5.59
N GLN A 215 -8.04 -7.55 -6.27
CA GLN A 215 -8.39 -8.79 -6.96
C GLN A 215 -8.04 -8.70 -8.45
N TRP A 216 -7.17 -9.57 -8.90
CA TRP A 216 -6.70 -9.64 -10.28
C TRP A 216 -7.00 -11.02 -10.85
N SER A 217 -7.51 -11.06 -12.08
CA SER A 217 -7.68 -12.34 -12.78
C SER A 217 -6.31 -12.92 -13.08
N ALA A 218 -6.15 -14.22 -12.89
CA ALA A 218 -4.94 -14.90 -13.35
C ALA A 218 -4.77 -14.62 -14.85
N VAL A 219 -3.59 -14.16 -15.20
CA VAL A 219 -3.22 -14.00 -16.61
C VAL A 219 -3.01 -15.40 -17.18
N LEU A 220 -3.79 -15.74 -18.19
CA LEU A 220 -3.60 -16.95 -19.00
C LEU A 220 -2.44 -16.76 -19.97
#